data_222875e65b3cf7162c01c218493f82e3
#
_entry.id   222875e65b3cf7162c01c218493f82e3
#
_cell.length_a   1.000
_cell.length_b   1.000
_cell.length_c   1.000
_cell.angle_alpha   90.00
_cell.angle_beta   90.00
_cell.angle_gamma   90.00
#
_symmetry.space_group_name_H-M   'P 1'
#
loop_
_entity.id
_entity.type
_entity.pdbx_description
1 polymer ?
#
loop_
_entity_poly.entity_id
_entity_poly.type
_entity_poly.pdbx_seq_one_letter_code
_entity_poly.pdbx_strand_id
1 'polypeptide(L)'
;MNTPNVHCAATRHELSLAGQVLIYPTLGPEVMTDSSHRFATGYILEIDHLRYDYQQYLGNWSDHTDARVTPLFADDLTGAPSAIVVVAECDPLRDEAVAYAGLLEHFGVRVEILEAEGMLHGFLRMGHVIPDAMDIVDDVAMHLSQYVANA
;
A
#
# COMPACT_ATOMS: atom_id res chain seq x y z
N MET A 1 5.24 -9.90 -0.23
CA MET A 1 6.52 -9.20 -0.53
C MET A 1 6.49 -7.90 0.24
N ASN A 2 7.46 -7.64 1.07
CA ASN A 2 7.45 -6.49 1.98
C ASN A 2 7.76 -5.19 1.26
N THR A 3 6.77 -4.35 1.11
CA THR A 3 6.89 -2.97 0.63
C THR A 3 8.03 -2.19 1.33
N PRO A 4 8.23 -2.31 2.66
CA PRO A 4 9.30 -1.59 3.36
C PRO A 4 10.71 -1.81 2.80
N ASN A 5 11.01 -3.03 2.37
CA ASN A 5 12.37 -3.34 1.87
C ASN A 5 12.65 -2.72 0.50
N VAL A 6 11.66 -2.66 -0.38
CA VAL A 6 11.79 -2.04 -1.70
C VAL A 6 11.97 -0.53 -1.55
N HIS A 7 11.18 0.10 -0.67
CA HIS A 7 11.29 1.51 -0.37
C HIS A 7 12.68 1.87 0.21
N CYS A 8 13.14 1.15 1.24
CA CYS A 8 14.47 1.40 1.82
C CYS A 8 15.62 1.21 0.81
N ALA A 9 15.51 0.25 -0.11
CA ALA A 9 16.53 0.04 -1.14
C ALA A 9 16.52 1.16 -2.17
N ALA A 10 15.35 1.65 -2.58
CA ALA A 10 15.22 2.75 -3.54
C ALA A 10 15.73 4.07 -2.98
N THR A 11 15.34 4.42 -1.75
CA THR A 11 15.75 5.69 -1.11
C THR A 11 17.24 5.72 -0.76
N ARG A 12 17.88 4.56 -0.57
CA ARG A 12 19.34 4.48 -0.40
C ARG A 12 20.12 4.50 -1.71
N HIS A 13 19.45 4.68 -2.84
CA HIS A 13 20.05 4.61 -4.19
C HIS A 13 20.73 3.26 -4.49
N GLU A 14 20.34 2.20 -3.78
CA GLU A 14 20.84 0.85 -4.01
C GLU A 14 20.24 0.23 -5.28
N LEU A 15 19.00 0.68 -5.64
CA LEU A 15 18.28 0.24 -6.82
C LEU A 15 17.68 1.43 -7.55
N SER A 16 17.80 1.46 -8.87
CA SER A 16 17.04 2.36 -9.74
C SER A 16 15.75 1.66 -10.18
N LEU A 17 14.61 2.13 -9.66
CA LEU A 17 13.29 1.58 -9.97
C LEU A 17 12.52 2.57 -10.85
N ALA A 18 11.92 2.08 -11.93
CA ALA A 18 11.06 2.88 -12.82
C ALA A 18 9.76 3.32 -12.14
N GLY A 19 9.25 2.52 -11.19
CA GLY A 19 8.03 2.79 -10.44
C GLY A 19 7.77 1.73 -9.39
N GLN A 20 6.75 1.97 -8.54
CA GLN A 20 6.24 1.01 -7.58
C GLN A 20 4.72 0.89 -7.70
N VAL A 21 4.19 -0.30 -7.51
CA VAL A 21 2.75 -0.57 -7.47
C VAL A 21 2.42 -1.16 -6.11
N LEU A 22 1.58 -0.47 -5.36
CA LEU A 22 1.14 -0.83 -4.02
C LEU A 22 -0.34 -1.19 -4.09
N ILE A 23 -0.68 -2.46 -3.90
CA ILE A 23 -2.04 -2.94 -4.04
C ILE A 23 -2.57 -3.24 -2.64
N TYR A 24 -3.55 -2.45 -2.19
CA TYR A 24 -4.12 -2.47 -0.83
C TYR A 24 -3.04 -2.76 0.23
N PRO A 25 -1.98 -1.93 0.31
CA PRO A 25 -0.83 -2.20 1.16
C PRO A 25 -1.17 -2.07 2.63
N THR A 26 -0.55 -2.91 3.47
CA THR A 26 -0.46 -2.66 4.90
C THR A 26 0.84 -1.90 5.18
N LEU A 27 0.78 -0.85 5.99
CA LEU A 27 1.86 0.12 6.16
C LEU A 27 2.30 0.31 7.62
N GLY A 28 1.73 -0.49 8.54
CA GLY A 28 2.17 -0.55 9.92
C GLY A 28 1.24 -1.34 10.83
N PRO A 29 1.78 -1.89 11.95
CA PRO A 29 1.01 -2.77 12.82
C PRO A 29 -0.03 -2.05 13.71
N GLU A 30 0.10 -0.75 13.89
CA GLU A 30 -0.71 0.03 14.85
C GLU A 30 -1.30 1.29 14.22
N VAL A 31 -1.42 1.31 12.88
CA VAL A 31 -2.04 2.45 12.19
C VAL A 31 -3.55 2.37 12.37
N MET A 32 -4.08 3.26 13.21
CA MET A 32 -5.52 3.35 13.51
C MET A 32 -6.12 4.52 12.75
N THR A 33 -7.00 4.22 11.80
CA THR A 33 -7.68 5.16 10.92
C THR A 33 -9.19 5.00 10.99
N ASP A 34 -9.94 5.89 10.35
CA ASP A 34 -11.40 5.76 10.27
C ASP A 34 -11.80 4.49 9.53
N SER A 35 -11.10 4.13 8.43
CA SER A 35 -11.35 2.89 7.70
C SER A 35 -11.05 1.65 8.54
N SER A 36 -9.96 1.65 9.31
CA SER A 36 -9.61 0.53 10.20
C SER A 36 -10.65 0.30 11.30
N HIS A 37 -11.34 1.34 11.76
CA HIS A 37 -12.47 1.23 12.69
C HIS A 37 -13.75 0.80 11.98
N ARG A 38 -14.09 1.44 10.85
CA ARG A 38 -15.32 1.23 10.11
C ARG A 38 -15.43 -0.17 9.54
N PHE A 39 -14.33 -0.71 9.03
CA PHE A 39 -14.25 -2.01 8.36
C PHE A 39 -13.52 -3.07 9.21
N ALA A 40 -13.46 -2.88 10.53
CA ALA A 40 -12.72 -3.73 11.45
C ALA A 40 -13.08 -5.21 11.39
N THR A 41 -14.34 -5.53 11.12
CA THR A 41 -14.89 -6.90 11.09
C THR A 41 -15.93 -7.06 10.00
N GLY A 42 -16.05 -8.28 9.45
CA GLY A 42 -17.07 -8.62 8.46
C GLY A 42 -16.73 -8.24 7.00
N TYR A 43 -15.51 -7.78 6.73
CA TYR A 43 -15.05 -7.31 5.41
C TYR A 43 -13.85 -8.12 4.88
N ILE A 44 -13.84 -9.43 5.09
CA ILE A 44 -12.80 -10.38 4.68
C ILE A 44 -11.50 -10.20 5.48
N LEU A 45 -10.83 -9.04 5.37
CA LEU A 45 -9.70 -8.70 6.20
C LEU A 45 -10.21 -8.09 7.49
N GLU A 46 -9.87 -8.70 8.62
CA GLU A 46 -10.25 -8.23 9.95
C GLU A 46 -9.02 -7.72 10.71
N ILE A 47 -9.21 -6.68 11.50
CA ILE A 47 -8.10 -6.04 12.25
C ILE A 47 -7.42 -7.02 13.19
N ASP A 48 -8.15 -7.94 13.80
CA ASP A 48 -7.54 -8.93 14.70
C ASP A 48 -6.67 -9.95 13.95
N HIS A 49 -7.00 -10.27 12.68
CA HIS A 49 -6.14 -11.07 11.83
C HIS A 49 -4.85 -10.31 11.48
N LEU A 50 -4.95 -9.02 11.12
CA LEU A 50 -3.78 -8.18 10.87
C LEU A 50 -2.85 -8.10 12.10
N ARG A 51 -3.41 -7.91 13.29
CA ARG A 51 -2.62 -7.89 14.54
C ARG A 51 -1.87 -9.20 14.75
N TYR A 52 -2.55 -10.32 14.52
CA TYR A 52 -1.92 -11.63 14.61
C TYR A 52 -0.79 -11.78 13.59
N ASP A 53 -1.02 -11.42 12.33
CA ASP A 53 -0.03 -11.51 11.27
C ASP A 53 1.21 -10.65 11.57
N TYR A 54 1.01 -9.43 12.07
CA TYR A 54 2.11 -8.59 12.53
C TYR A 54 2.88 -9.18 13.70
N GLN A 55 2.21 -9.78 14.66
CA GLN A 55 2.87 -10.48 15.77
C GLN A 55 3.77 -11.62 15.26
N GLN A 56 3.29 -12.39 14.27
CA GLN A 56 4.09 -13.45 13.66
C GLN A 56 5.27 -12.89 12.85
N TYR A 57 5.02 -11.81 12.11
CA TYR A 57 6.03 -11.17 11.26
C TYR A 57 7.14 -10.50 12.06
N LEU A 58 6.78 -9.75 13.09
CA LEU A 58 7.73 -8.97 13.90
C LEU A 58 8.41 -9.83 14.97
N GLY A 59 7.75 -10.89 15.45
CA GLY A 59 8.28 -11.71 16.53
C GLY A 59 8.59 -10.86 17.78
N ASN A 60 9.87 -10.73 18.10
CA ASN A 60 10.34 -9.92 19.23
C ASN A 60 10.74 -8.48 18.85
N TRP A 61 10.49 -8.05 17.62
CA TRP A 61 10.76 -6.68 17.19
C TRP A 61 9.73 -5.73 17.80
N SER A 62 10.18 -4.84 18.66
CA SER A 62 9.33 -3.94 19.43
C SER A 62 9.33 -2.50 18.90
N ASP A 63 10.20 -2.16 17.95
CA ASP A 63 10.25 -0.82 17.36
C ASP A 63 9.29 -0.73 16.16
N HIS A 64 8.04 -0.41 16.46
CA HIS A 64 7.00 -0.23 15.45
C HIS A 64 7.10 1.13 14.72
N THR A 65 8.02 1.99 15.13
CA THR A 65 8.28 3.30 14.46
C THR A 65 9.36 3.18 13.39
N ASP A 66 10.06 2.05 13.29
CA ASP A 66 11.02 1.82 12.22
C ASP A 66 10.31 1.84 10.86
N ALA A 67 10.77 2.70 9.94
CA ALA A 67 10.17 2.86 8.61
C ALA A 67 10.19 1.56 7.76
N ARG A 68 11.01 0.58 8.13
CA ARG A 68 10.99 -0.77 7.52
C ARG A 68 9.76 -1.58 7.92
N VAL A 69 9.13 -1.22 9.03
CA VAL A 69 7.91 -1.83 9.57
C VAL A 69 6.70 -0.96 9.27
N THR A 70 6.83 0.35 9.53
CA THR A 70 5.77 1.32 9.35
C THR A 70 6.25 2.45 8.41
N PRO A 71 6.15 2.27 7.09
CA PRO A 71 6.59 3.27 6.11
C PRO A 71 5.98 4.66 6.28
N LEU A 72 4.82 4.77 6.93
CA LEU A 72 4.19 6.04 7.31
C LEU A 72 5.04 6.89 8.27
N PHE A 73 6.01 6.29 8.96
CA PHE A 73 6.92 6.99 9.88
C PHE A 73 8.30 7.26 9.24
N ALA A 74 8.39 7.16 7.92
CA ALA A 74 9.63 7.52 7.22
C ALA A 74 9.89 9.02 7.31
N ASP A 75 11.06 9.40 7.78
CA ASP A 75 11.49 10.80 7.90
C ASP A 75 11.78 11.45 6.55
N ASP A 76 12.13 10.65 5.53
CA ASP A 76 12.47 11.12 4.19
C ASP A 76 12.14 10.06 3.14
N LEU A 77 11.32 10.43 2.16
CA LEU A 77 10.94 9.64 1.00
C LEU A 77 11.47 10.24 -0.32
N THR A 78 12.35 11.24 -0.23
CA THR A 78 12.95 11.89 -1.40
C THR A 78 13.65 10.86 -2.28
N GLY A 79 13.36 10.86 -3.58
CA GLY A 79 13.94 9.91 -4.53
C GLY A 79 13.29 8.52 -4.53
N ALA A 80 12.20 8.32 -3.78
CA ALA A 80 11.38 7.13 -3.96
C ALA A 80 10.81 7.08 -5.39
N PRO A 81 10.63 5.88 -5.97
CA PRO A 81 10.10 5.75 -7.32
C PRO A 81 8.64 6.22 -7.38
N SER A 82 8.21 6.72 -8.55
CA SER A 82 6.80 7.04 -8.82
C SER A 82 5.90 5.89 -8.41
N ALA A 83 4.74 6.19 -7.79
CA ALA A 83 3.90 5.19 -7.16
C ALA A 83 2.49 5.12 -7.79
N ILE A 84 1.97 3.91 -7.93
CA ILE A 84 0.56 3.63 -8.14
C ILE A 84 0.06 2.97 -6.87
N VAL A 85 -0.93 3.57 -6.20
CA VAL A 85 -1.51 3.06 -4.97
C VAL A 85 -2.95 2.63 -5.25
N VAL A 86 -3.20 1.34 -5.20
CA VAL A 86 -4.53 0.78 -5.38
C VAL A 86 -5.16 0.56 -4.01
N VAL A 87 -6.34 1.12 -3.80
CA VAL A 87 -7.12 0.96 -2.56
C VAL A 87 -8.49 0.38 -2.86
N ALA A 88 -9.01 -0.44 -1.96
CA ALA A 88 -10.40 -0.89 -2.00
C ALA A 88 -11.24 0.00 -1.07
N GLU A 89 -12.44 0.39 -1.50
CA GLU A 89 -13.30 1.28 -0.72
C GLU A 89 -13.64 0.72 0.66
N CYS A 90 -13.98 -0.57 0.71
CA CYS A 90 -14.41 -1.25 1.94
C CYS A 90 -13.25 -2.08 2.56
N ASP A 91 -12.12 -1.42 2.81
CA ASP A 91 -10.90 -2.06 3.31
C ASP A 91 -10.42 -1.34 4.59
N PRO A 92 -10.13 -2.05 5.69
CA PRO A 92 -9.56 -1.43 6.87
C PRO A 92 -8.21 -0.71 6.61
N LEU A 93 -7.47 -1.08 5.56
CA LEU A 93 -6.17 -0.49 5.19
C LEU A 93 -6.27 0.73 4.26
N ARG A 94 -7.50 1.10 3.82
CA ARG A 94 -7.72 2.16 2.83
C ARG A 94 -7.06 3.48 3.22
N ASP A 95 -7.37 3.98 4.40
CA ASP A 95 -6.93 5.33 4.81
C ASP A 95 -5.44 5.40 5.10
N GLU A 96 -4.81 4.32 5.59
CA GLU A 96 -3.37 4.28 5.77
C GLU A 96 -2.64 4.30 4.42
N ALA A 97 -3.19 3.63 3.41
CA ALA A 97 -2.65 3.64 2.05
C ALA A 97 -2.76 5.05 1.41
N VAL A 98 -3.90 5.73 1.60
CA VAL A 98 -4.10 7.11 1.15
C VAL A 98 -3.17 8.08 1.89
N ALA A 99 -2.98 7.90 3.21
CA ALA A 99 -2.05 8.71 3.98
C ALA A 99 -0.60 8.55 3.50
N TYR A 100 -0.19 7.33 3.17
CA TYR A 100 1.14 7.07 2.62
C TYR A 100 1.32 7.67 1.21
N ALA A 101 0.30 7.62 0.37
CA ALA A 101 0.29 8.31 -0.92
C ALA A 101 0.54 9.82 -0.74
N GLY A 102 -0.17 10.46 0.20
CA GLY A 102 0.04 11.87 0.52
C GLY A 102 1.43 12.16 1.09
N LEU A 103 2.00 11.24 1.87
CA LEU A 103 3.38 11.37 2.36
C LEU A 103 4.39 11.29 1.21
N LEU A 104 4.24 10.39 0.26
CA LEU A 104 5.06 10.31 -0.95
C LEU A 104 4.99 11.62 -1.75
N GLU A 105 3.78 12.16 -1.97
CA GLU A 105 3.58 13.44 -2.67
C GLU A 105 4.25 14.62 -1.94
N HIS A 106 4.20 14.63 -0.60
CA HIS A 106 4.86 15.64 0.22
C HIS A 106 6.39 15.68 -0.06
N PHE A 107 7.02 14.54 -0.31
CA PHE A 107 8.43 14.41 -0.67
C PHE A 107 8.69 14.54 -2.19
N GLY A 108 7.72 15.01 -2.96
CA GLY A 108 7.85 15.27 -4.40
C GLY A 108 7.81 14.03 -5.28
N VAL A 109 7.34 12.90 -4.76
CA VAL A 109 7.14 11.67 -5.53
C VAL A 109 5.83 11.77 -6.29
N ARG A 110 5.84 11.42 -7.58
CA ARG A 110 4.60 11.32 -8.36
C ARG A 110 3.79 10.11 -7.90
N VAL A 111 2.53 10.34 -7.54
CA VAL A 111 1.62 9.29 -7.10
C VAL A 111 0.34 9.29 -7.93
N GLU A 112 -0.18 8.10 -8.21
CA GLU A 112 -1.51 7.87 -8.75
C GLU A 112 -2.27 6.98 -7.78
N ILE A 113 -3.45 7.42 -7.34
CA ILE A 113 -4.33 6.62 -6.47
C ILE A 113 -5.46 6.08 -7.33
N LEU A 114 -5.63 4.76 -7.32
CA LEU A 114 -6.71 4.05 -7.98
C LEU A 114 -7.62 3.44 -6.91
N GLU A 115 -8.83 3.99 -6.76
CA GLU A 115 -9.82 3.50 -5.81
C GLU A 115 -10.80 2.55 -6.49
N ALA A 116 -10.87 1.32 -5.99
CA ALA A 116 -11.81 0.31 -6.42
C ALA A 116 -13.11 0.43 -5.61
N GLU A 117 -14.11 1.14 -6.17
CA GLU A 117 -15.40 1.39 -5.55
C GLU A 117 -16.17 0.09 -5.26
N GLY A 118 -16.78 -0.02 -4.08
CA GLY A 118 -17.54 -1.19 -3.63
C GLY A 118 -16.69 -2.44 -3.35
N MET A 119 -15.37 -2.40 -3.57
CA MET A 119 -14.51 -3.55 -3.42
C MET A 119 -14.01 -3.73 -1.99
N LEU A 120 -13.71 -5.00 -1.67
CA LEU A 120 -13.15 -5.45 -0.39
C LEU A 120 -11.65 -5.70 -0.53
N HIS A 121 -10.93 -5.78 0.59
CA HIS A 121 -9.54 -6.23 0.59
C HIS A 121 -9.37 -7.56 -0.19
N GLY A 122 -8.33 -7.64 -1.01
CA GLY A 122 -8.05 -8.86 -1.78
C GLY A 122 -8.94 -9.07 -3.01
N PHE A 123 -9.70 -8.06 -3.45
CA PHE A 123 -10.67 -8.16 -4.55
C PHE A 123 -10.07 -8.65 -5.88
N LEU A 124 -8.80 -8.40 -6.16
CA LEU A 124 -8.15 -8.89 -7.37
C LEU A 124 -8.14 -10.44 -7.48
N ARG A 125 -8.28 -11.14 -6.35
CA ARG A 125 -8.39 -12.60 -6.33
C ARG A 125 -9.80 -13.08 -6.72
N MET A 126 -10.74 -12.15 -6.85
CA MET A 126 -12.16 -12.43 -7.13
C MET A 126 -12.56 -12.12 -8.57
N GLY A 127 -11.62 -11.82 -9.48
CA GLY A 127 -11.91 -11.44 -10.86
C GLY A 127 -12.77 -12.43 -11.66
N HIS A 128 -12.80 -13.72 -11.27
CA HIS A 128 -13.71 -14.70 -11.86
C HIS A 128 -15.17 -14.54 -11.43
N VAL A 129 -15.42 -13.87 -10.30
CA VAL A 129 -16.76 -13.65 -9.71
C VAL A 129 -17.18 -12.20 -9.88
N ILE A 130 -16.22 -11.30 -9.82
CA ILE A 130 -16.42 -9.84 -9.92
C ILE A 130 -15.56 -9.34 -11.10
N PRO A 131 -16.10 -9.33 -12.33
CA PRO A 131 -15.34 -8.93 -13.52
C PRO A 131 -14.73 -7.51 -13.38
N ASP A 132 -15.46 -6.56 -12.79
CA ASP A 132 -15.05 -5.17 -12.59
C ASP A 132 -13.76 -5.05 -11.75
N ALA A 133 -13.43 -6.08 -10.96
CA ALA A 133 -12.16 -6.16 -10.25
C ALA A 133 -10.94 -6.18 -11.18
N MET A 134 -11.13 -6.58 -12.44
CA MET A 134 -10.05 -6.66 -13.43
C MET A 134 -9.80 -5.31 -14.12
N ASP A 135 -10.75 -4.38 -14.11
CA ASP A 135 -10.60 -3.05 -14.71
C ASP A 135 -9.45 -2.29 -14.04
N ILE A 136 -9.28 -2.47 -12.73
CA ILE A 136 -8.14 -1.91 -11.97
C ILE A 136 -6.79 -2.44 -12.48
N VAL A 137 -6.74 -3.69 -12.94
CA VAL A 137 -5.49 -4.26 -13.48
C VAL A 137 -5.09 -3.56 -14.78
N ASP A 138 -6.08 -3.27 -15.63
CA ASP A 138 -5.87 -2.55 -16.88
C ASP A 138 -5.43 -1.10 -16.61
N ASP A 139 -6.04 -0.42 -15.64
CA ASP A 139 -5.65 0.92 -15.22
C ASP A 139 -4.20 0.93 -14.65
N VAL A 140 -3.86 -0.01 -13.79
CA VAL A 140 -2.48 -0.17 -13.29
C VAL A 140 -1.50 -0.38 -14.45
N ALA A 141 -1.83 -1.25 -15.41
CA ALA A 141 -0.97 -1.54 -16.55
C ALA A 141 -0.77 -0.28 -17.43
N MET A 142 -1.83 0.50 -17.63
CA MET A 142 -1.78 1.77 -18.38
C MET A 142 -0.84 2.78 -17.69
N HIS A 143 -1.01 3.03 -16.40
CA HIS A 143 -0.17 3.96 -15.64
C HIS A 143 1.29 3.48 -15.53
N LEU A 144 1.50 2.18 -15.28
CA LEU A 144 2.83 1.60 -15.17
C LEU A 144 3.61 1.73 -16.50
N SER A 145 2.95 1.54 -17.63
CA SER A 145 3.57 1.71 -18.95
C SER A 145 4.11 3.13 -19.16
N GLN A 146 3.43 4.15 -18.63
CA GLN A 146 3.88 5.54 -18.67
C GLN A 146 5.11 5.77 -17.80
N TYR A 147 5.20 5.11 -16.64
CA TYR A 147 6.37 5.24 -15.76
C TYR A 147 7.62 4.62 -16.39
N VAL A 148 7.46 3.42 -16.97
CA VAL A 148 8.57 2.74 -17.67
C VAL A 148 9.04 3.54 -18.89
N ALA A 149 8.13 4.18 -19.64
CA ALA A 149 8.49 4.97 -20.82
C ALA A 149 9.25 6.27 -20.46
N ASN A 150 9.15 6.76 -19.22
CA ASN A 150 9.75 8.01 -18.76
C ASN A 150 10.94 7.79 -17.79
N ALA A 151 11.33 6.54 -17.53
CA ALA A 151 12.47 6.17 -16.71
C ALA A 151 13.75 6.04 -17.55
#